data_dc368d361f5f026c1f56f1f9f3b49ad3
#
_entry.id   dc368d361f5f026c1f56f1f9f3b49ad3
#
_cell.length_a   1.000
_cell.length_b   1.000
_cell.length_c   1.000
_cell.angle_alpha   90.00
_cell.angle_beta   90.00
_cell.angle_gamma   90.00
#
_symmetry.space_group_name_H-M   'P 1'
#
loop_
_entity.id
_entity.type
_entity.pdbx_description
1 polymer ?
#
loop_
_entity_poly.entity_id
_entity_poly.type
_entity_poly.pdbx_seq_one_letter_code
_entity_poly.pdbx_strand_id
1 'polypeptide(L)'
;SSICKTNGQSNNNIFTMALTGDAIITRKLSVYKEPPFLEMINLIRSADVAFTNFEMLLHDYEPFPMHQSGGTYMRAEPSMAKELIWAGFDIVSTANNHTGDYGAEGMRLTLKYLNDYGLVNAGAGESLEEAREAKFIETSKARVALISCASTFPDHSRAGTSRGDTNSRPGLSPLRFSTEFIVTKEYFENIKKLKKEFDLNKFSEKDENSLIEINFSGRNYRVGDNNEIITSTNQKDLKEIERIVK
;
A
#
# COMPACT_ATOMS: atom_id res chain seq x y z
N SER A 1 -12.71 3.73 -13.01
CA SER A 1 -13.72 2.89 -12.33
C SER A 1 -14.28 1.88 -13.33
N SER A 2 -13.89 0.62 -13.21
CA SER A 2 -14.44 -0.45 -14.04
C SER A 2 -15.56 -1.13 -13.27
N ILE A 3 -16.81 -0.88 -13.67
CA ILE A 3 -17.96 -1.66 -13.22
C ILE A 3 -18.08 -2.83 -14.21
N CYS A 4 -17.72 -4.03 -13.77
CA CYS A 4 -17.96 -5.25 -14.55
C CYS A 4 -19.43 -5.66 -14.34
N LYS A 5 -20.29 -5.40 -15.32
CA LYS A 5 -21.66 -5.95 -15.37
C LYS A 5 -21.65 -7.21 -16.23
N THR A 6 -21.88 -8.35 -15.63
CA THR A 6 -22.27 -9.56 -16.36
C THR A 6 -23.79 -9.55 -16.58
N ASN A 7 -24.23 -9.44 -17.81
CA ASN A 7 -25.63 -9.63 -18.18
C ASN A 7 -25.99 -11.13 -18.16
N GLY A 8 -26.89 -11.54 -17.28
CA GLY A 8 -27.47 -12.88 -17.28
C GLY A 8 -28.52 -13.06 -16.20
N GLN A 9 -29.71 -13.35 -16.58
CA GLN A 9 -30.93 -13.82 -15.89
C GLN A 9 -30.98 -13.63 -14.36
N SER A 10 -32.09 -13.09 -13.88
CA SER A 10 -32.45 -12.87 -12.46
C SER A 10 -32.34 -14.15 -11.61
N ASN A 11 -31.16 -14.38 -11.07
CA ASN A 11 -30.95 -15.30 -9.96
C ASN A 11 -30.73 -14.45 -8.70
N ASN A 12 -31.56 -14.68 -7.68
CA ASN A 12 -31.46 -14.04 -6.34
C ASN A 12 -30.14 -14.32 -5.58
N ASN A 13 -29.13 -14.86 -6.25
CA ASN A 13 -27.84 -15.27 -5.70
C ASN A 13 -26.63 -14.51 -6.29
N ILE A 14 -26.83 -13.39 -6.98
CA ILE A 14 -25.68 -12.60 -7.48
C ILE A 14 -25.14 -11.78 -6.31
N PHE A 15 -23.86 -12.01 -6.00
CA PHE A 15 -23.07 -11.17 -5.09
C PHE A 15 -22.40 -10.04 -5.87
N THR A 16 -22.46 -8.82 -5.36
CA THR A 16 -21.89 -7.63 -6.01
C THR A 16 -20.90 -6.93 -5.11
N MET A 17 -19.80 -6.43 -5.67
CA MET A 17 -18.83 -5.57 -4.99
C MET A 17 -18.64 -4.26 -5.73
N ALA A 18 -18.62 -3.16 -4.99
CA ALA A 18 -18.11 -1.88 -5.46
C ALA A 18 -16.63 -1.77 -5.07
N LEU A 19 -15.76 -1.64 -6.05
CA LEU A 19 -14.32 -1.43 -5.84
C LEU A 19 -13.96 -0.05 -6.36
N THR A 20 -13.48 0.80 -5.46
CA THR A 20 -13.02 2.14 -5.81
C THR A 20 -11.51 2.27 -5.64
N GLY A 21 -10.94 3.38 -6.10
CA GLY A 21 -9.54 3.74 -5.88
C GLY A 21 -9.31 4.39 -4.52
N ASP A 22 -8.46 5.44 -4.53
CA ASP A 22 -8.03 6.13 -3.32
C ASP A 22 -9.14 7.05 -2.78
N ALA A 23 -9.49 6.86 -1.51
CA ALA A 23 -10.37 7.75 -0.79
C ALA A 23 -9.55 8.78 0.01
N ILE A 24 -9.38 9.96 -0.58
CA ILE A 24 -8.73 11.12 0.04
C ILE A 24 -9.83 12.08 0.47
N ILE A 25 -10.32 11.90 1.70
CA ILE A 25 -11.50 12.60 2.21
C ILE A 25 -11.11 13.57 3.33
N THR A 26 -11.06 14.86 3.01
CA THR A 26 -10.77 15.95 3.96
C THR A 26 -12.00 16.82 4.28
N ARG A 27 -13.12 16.55 3.63
CA ARG A 27 -14.37 17.32 3.77
C ARG A 27 -15.56 16.38 3.84
N LYS A 28 -16.63 16.84 4.48
CA LYS A 28 -17.89 16.10 4.52
C LYS A 28 -18.43 15.87 3.11
N LEU A 29 -18.62 14.62 2.73
CA LEU A 29 -19.23 14.21 1.46
C LEU A 29 -20.76 14.35 1.52
N SER A 30 -21.34 14.11 2.69
CA SER A 30 -22.79 14.09 2.93
C SER A 30 -23.50 15.45 2.71
N VAL A 31 -22.72 16.53 2.58
CA VAL A 31 -23.27 17.88 2.31
C VAL A 31 -23.59 18.09 0.83
N TYR A 32 -22.94 17.36 -0.08
CA TYR A 32 -23.13 17.50 -1.52
C TYR A 32 -24.42 16.82 -1.98
N LYS A 33 -25.19 17.53 -2.82
CA LYS A 33 -26.54 17.11 -3.27
C LYS A 33 -26.66 17.04 -4.79
N GLU A 34 -25.58 17.27 -5.50
CA GLU A 34 -25.55 17.25 -6.97
C GLU A 34 -25.95 15.87 -7.49
N PRO A 35 -26.92 15.78 -8.42
CA PRO A 35 -27.43 14.50 -8.88
C PRO A 35 -26.35 13.51 -9.37
N PRO A 36 -25.35 13.92 -10.17
CA PRO A 36 -24.29 12.99 -10.62
C PRO A 36 -23.44 12.44 -9.48
N PHE A 37 -23.17 13.26 -8.44
CA PHE A 37 -22.45 12.81 -7.25
C PHE A 37 -23.28 11.79 -6.45
N LEU A 38 -24.56 12.08 -6.22
CA LEU A 38 -25.45 11.16 -5.51
C LEU A 38 -25.68 9.86 -6.28
N GLU A 39 -25.70 9.89 -7.62
CA GLU A 39 -25.77 8.70 -8.45
C GLU A 39 -24.54 7.80 -8.24
N MET A 40 -23.35 8.36 -8.22
CA MET A 40 -22.10 7.64 -7.89
C MET A 40 -22.17 7.01 -6.49
N ILE A 41 -22.59 7.78 -5.48
CA ILE A 41 -22.77 7.29 -4.10
C ILE A 41 -23.80 6.15 -4.06
N ASN A 42 -24.90 6.26 -4.78
CA ASN A 42 -25.91 5.22 -4.84
C ASN A 42 -25.41 3.94 -5.52
N LEU A 43 -24.51 4.04 -6.50
CA LEU A 43 -23.84 2.87 -7.09
C LEU A 43 -22.97 2.15 -6.04
N ILE A 44 -22.21 2.88 -5.23
CA ILE A 44 -21.41 2.29 -4.14
C ILE A 44 -22.34 1.57 -3.14
N ARG A 45 -23.38 2.24 -2.68
CA ARG A 45 -24.36 1.72 -1.71
C ARG A 45 -25.18 0.53 -2.21
N SER A 46 -25.33 0.37 -3.52
CA SER A 46 -26.11 -0.71 -4.10
C SER A 46 -25.38 -2.05 -4.14
N ALA A 47 -24.06 -2.06 -3.87
CA ALA A 47 -23.29 -3.29 -3.78
C ALA A 47 -23.52 -4.01 -2.45
N ASP A 48 -23.32 -5.33 -2.44
CA ASP A 48 -23.38 -6.14 -1.21
C ASP A 48 -22.20 -5.84 -0.28
N VAL A 49 -21.02 -5.47 -0.84
CA VAL A 49 -19.83 -4.97 -0.13
C VAL A 49 -19.16 -3.89 -0.96
N ALA A 50 -18.76 -2.80 -0.33
CA ALA A 50 -18.01 -1.73 -0.96
C ALA A 50 -16.61 -1.55 -0.32
N PHE A 51 -15.60 -1.47 -1.17
CA PHE A 51 -14.19 -1.34 -0.81
C PHE A 51 -13.60 -0.04 -1.34
N THR A 52 -12.67 0.55 -0.56
CA THR A 52 -11.79 1.64 -1.02
C THR A 52 -10.39 1.52 -0.39
N ASN A 53 -9.38 2.09 -1.06
CA ASN A 53 -8.10 2.39 -0.40
C ASN A 53 -8.26 3.67 0.42
N PHE A 54 -8.17 3.57 1.74
CA PHE A 54 -8.24 4.73 2.62
C PHE A 54 -6.86 5.37 2.74
N GLU A 55 -6.58 6.32 1.85
CA GLU A 55 -5.27 6.97 1.72
C GLU A 55 -5.16 8.23 2.59
N MET A 56 -5.60 8.12 3.84
CA MET A 56 -5.63 9.19 4.82
C MET A 56 -5.26 8.66 6.21
N LEU A 57 -4.81 9.56 7.10
CA LEU A 57 -4.73 9.29 8.53
C LEU A 57 -5.81 10.09 9.28
N LEU A 58 -6.36 9.47 10.33
CA LEU A 58 -7.39 10.06 11.19
C LEU A 58 -6.81 10.42 12.54
N HIS A 59 -6.67 11.70 12.80
CA HIS A 59 -6.24 12.25 14.11
C HIS A 59 -6.50 13.75 14.19
N ASP A 60 -6.46 14.31 15.40
CA ASP A 60 -6.64 15.74 15.68
C ASP A 60 -5.33 16.43 16.07
N TYR A 61 -4.26 16.15 15.30
CA TYR A 61 -2.91 16.67 15.47
C TYR A 61 -2.20 16.17 16.75
N GLU A 62 -2.63 15.06 17.35
CA GLU A 62 -1.95 14.45 18.49
C GLU A 62 -0.52 13.98 18.12
N PRO A 63 -0.31 13.24 16.99
CA PRO A 63 1.02 12.79 16.60
C PRO A 63 1.78 13.85 15.81
N PHE A 64 3.11 13.80 15.92
CA PHE A 64 3.98 14.60 15.07
C PHE A 64 4.17 13.95 13.69
N PRO A 65 4.33 14.78 12.64
CA PRO A 65 4.67 14.25 11.32
C PRO A 65 6.06 13.64 11.32
N MET A 66 6.23 12.58 10.55
CA MET A 66 7.55 11.99 10.30
C MET A 66 8.39 12.91 9.40
N HIS A 67 9.70 12.72 9.39
CA HIS A 67 10.62 13.51 8.56
C HIS A 67 10.37 13.34 7.05
N GLN A 68 9.65 12.32 6.64
CA GLN A 68 9.29 12.01 5.26
C GLN A 68 7.85 11.50 5.21
N SER A 69 7.07 12.02 4.27
CA SER A 69 5.71 11.57 3.96
C SER A 69 5.70 10.67 2.71
N GLY A 70 4.57 10.05 2.43
CA GLY A 70 4.31 9.31 1.20
C GLY A 70 4.12 10.18 -0.06
N GLY A 71 4.40 11.46 0.04
CA GLY A 71 4.26 12.47 -1.01
C GLY A 71 3.96 13.82 -0.39
N THR A 72 2.80 13.98 0.18
CA THR A 72 2.43 15.06 1.10
C THR A 72 1.85 14.45 2.38
N TYR A 73 1.75 15.21 3.47
CA TYR A 73 1.16 14.70 4.71
C TYR A 73 -0.36 14.63 4.60
N MET A 74 -0.90 13.41 4.64
CA MET A 74 -2.34 13.16 4.52
C MET A 74 -2.96 13.01 5.91
N ARG A 75 -3.91 13.90 6.22
CA ARG A 75 -4.62 13.91 7.50
C ARG A 75 -6.06 14.37 7.33
N ALA A 76 -6.96 13.73 8.04
CA ALA A 76 -8.34 14.18 8.20
C ALA A 76 -8.78 14.10 9.67
N GLU A 77 -9.85 14.83 10.00
CA GLU A 77 -10.49 14.70 11.31
C GLU A 77 -11.08 13.30 11.49
N PRO A 78 -11.06 12.73 12.71
CA PRO A 78 -11.62 11.40 12.98
C PRO A 78 -13.07 11.23 12.52
N SER A 79 -13.85 12.30 12.53
CA SER A 79 -15.24 12.30 12.06
C SER A 79 -15.40 11.95 10.57
N MET A 80 -14.33 12.01 9.76
CA MET A 80 -14.38 11.65 8.34
C MET A 80 -14.60 10.16 8.12
N ALA A 81 -14.33 9.30 9.10
CA ALA A 81 -14.74 7.89 9.05
C ALA A 81 -16.26 7.72 8.86
N LYS A 82 -17.07 8.62 9.43
CA LYS A 82 -18.53 8.63 9.21
C LYS A 82 -18.91 8.91 7.76
N GLU A 83 -18.13 9.70 7.07
CA GLU A 83 -18.37 10.03 5.67
C GLU A 83 -18.09 8.84 4.74
N LEU A 84 -17.13 7.97 5.10
CA LEU A 84 -16.94 6.69 4.42
C LEU A 84 -18.15 5.78 4.57
N ILE A 85 -18.67 5.65 5.81
CA ILE A 85 -19.88 4.87 6.10
C ILE A 85 -21.10 5.47 5.36
N TRP A 86 -21.24 6.80 5.40
CA TRP A 86 -22.31 7.48 4.67
C TRP A 86 -22.22 7.22 3.16
N ALA A 87 -21.01 7.16 2.60
CA ALA A 87 -20.81 6.82 1.19
C ALA A 87 -21.13 5.35 0.87
N GLY A 88 -21.21 4.49 1.88
CA GLY A 88 -21.56 3.07 1.74
C GLY A 88 -20.37 2.14 1.74
N PHE A 89 -19.20 2.57 2.20
CA PHE A 89 -18.01 1.69 2.32
C PHE A 89 -18.11 0.82 3.57
N ASP A 90 -17.73 -0.46 3.40
CA ASP A 90 -17.77 -1.49 4.43
C ASP A 90 -16.35 -1.91 4.86
N ILE A 91 -15.42 -1.97 3.92
CA ILE A 91 -14.05 -2.48 4.12
C ILE A 91 -13.04 -1.59 3.40
N VAL A 92 -11.94 -1.28 4.10
CA VAL A 92 -10.91 -0.37 3.59
C VAL A 92 -9.51 -0.94 3.70
N SER A 93 -8.68 -0.65 2.70
CA SER A 93 -7.23 -0.84 2.80
C SER A 93 -6.62 0.31 3.59
N THR A 94 -5.70 -0.02 4.50
CA THR A 94 -4.85 0.93 5.23
C THR A 94 -3.37 0.78 4.90
N ALA A 95 -3.01 -0.11 3.95
CA ALA A 95 -1.64 -0.22 3.45
C ALA A 95 -1.46 0.62 2.19
N ASN A 96 -0.85 1.79 2.35
CA ASN A 96 -0.52 2.71 1.27
C ASN A 96 0.72 3.55 1.62
N ASN A 97 1.17 4.40 0.71
CA ASN A 97 2.35 5.25 0.91
C ASN A 97 2.20 6.24 2.06
N HIS A 98 0.97 6.61 2.44
CA HIS A 98 0.68 7.57 3.52
C HIS A 98 0.52 6.94 4.91
N THR A 99 0.45 5.61 5.04
CA THR A 99 0.25 4.92 6.34
C THR A 99 1.18 5.40 7.45
N GLY A 100 2.40 5.76 7.11
CA GLY A 100 3.44 6.18 8.07
C GLY A 100 3.68 7.68 8.16
N ASP A 101 2.87 8.53 7.55
CA ASP A 101 3.08 9.99 7.50
C ASP A 101 3.23 10.63 8.90
N TYR A 102 2.53 10.10 9.88
CA TYR A 102 2.57 10.50 11.30
C TYR A 102 3.05 9.37 12.20
N GLY A 103 3.89 8.49 11.66
CA GLY A 103 4.51 7.39 12.40
C GLY A 103 3.50 6.38 12.97
N ALA A 104 3.98 5.59 13.94
CA ALA A 104 3.16 4.55 14.57
C ALA A 104 1.94 5.13 15.32
N GLU A 105 2.07 6.30 15.93
CA GLU A 105 0.97 6.94 16.66
C GLU A 105 -0.18 7.35 15.72
N GLY A 106 0.14 8.02 14.60
CA GLY A 106 -0.88 8.39 13.60
C GLY A 106 -1.57 7.18 12.98
N MET A 107 -0.81 6.11 12.72
CA MET A 107 -1.36 4.84 12.26
C MET A 107 -2.33 4.24 13.30
N ARG A 108 -1.93 4.15 14.59
CA ARG A 108 -2.75 3.61 15.67
C ARG A 108 -4.05 4.37 15.85
N LEU A 109 -3.99 5.70 15.83
CA LEU A 109 -5.19 6.55 15.92
C LEU A 109 -6.12 6.29 14.74
N THR A 110 -5.58 6.17 13.53
CA THR A 110 -6.36 5.86 12.33
C THR A 110 -7.08 4.51 12.47
N LEU A 111 -6.35 3.43 12.83
CA LEU A 111 -6.94 2.11 13.01
C LEU A 111 -8.00 2.12 14.14
N LYS A 112 -7.70 2.82 15.25
CA LYS A 112 -8.66 3.00 16.36
C LYS A 112 -9.96 3.63 15.88
N TYR A 113 -9.88 4.76 15.17
CA TYR A 113 -11.08 5.46 14.69
C TYR A 113 -11.85 4.66 13.65
N LEU A 114 -11.18 3.99 12.72
CA LEU A 114 -11.85 3.08 11.79
C LEU A 114 -12.61 1.97 12.52
N ASN A 115 -12.00 1.36 13.53
CA ASN A 115 -12.62 0.32 14.37
C ASN A 115 -13.76 0.87 15.21
N ASP A 116 -13.60 2.03 15.84
CA ASP A 116 -14.63 2.69 16.65
C ASP A 116 -15.89 3.00 15.84
N TYR A 117 -15.72 3.29 14.56
CA TYR A 117 -16.83 3.51 13.63
C TYR A 117 -17.31 2.24 12.92
N GLY A 118 -16.70 1.08 13.19
CA GLY A 118 -17.14 -0.21 12.65
C GLY A 118 -16.71 -0.50 11.21
N LEU A 119 -15.73 0.26 10.67
CA LEU A 119 -15.15 -0.01 9.36
C LEU A 119 -14.09 -1.13 9.47
N VAL A 120 -14.32 -2.22 8.75
CA VAL A 120 -13.33 -3.29 8.64
C VAL A 120 -12.13 -2.78 7.86
N ASN A 121 -10.92 -2.97 8.39
CA ASN A 121 -9.71 -2.45 7.78
C ASN A 121 -8.57 -3.47 7.84
N ALA A 122 -7.73 -3.49 6.81
CA ALA A 122 -6.59 -4.38 6.68
C ALA A 122 -5.38 -3.67 6.09
N GLY A 123 -4.19 -4.12 6.45
CA GLY A 123 -2.95 -3.67 5.83
C GLY A 123 -1.98 -2.94 6.74
N ALA A 124 -2.37 -2.60 7.96
CA ALA A 124 -1.50 -2.00 8.97
C ALA A 124 -1.73 -2.63 10.34
N GLY A 125 -0.73 -2.60 11.22
CA GLY A 125 -0.81 -3.20 12.55
C GLY A 125 0.44 -2.98 13.40
N GLU A 126 0.44 -3.53 14.62
CA GLU A 126 1.52 -3.42 15.58
C GLU A 126 2.73 -4.32 15.23
N SER A 127 2.54 -5.28 14.35
CA SER A 127 3.58 -6.17 13.84
C SER A 127 3.34 -6.49 12.36
N LEU A 128 4.32 -7.13 11.73
CA LEU A 128 4.17 -7.60 10.35
C LEU A 128 3.08 -8.66 10.21
N GLU A 129 2.93 -9.51 11.21
CA GLU A 129 1.92 -10.56 11.27
C GLU A 129 0.52 -9.94 11.30
N GLU A 130 0.30 -8.95 12.19
CA GLU A 130 -0.98 -8.23 12.29
C GLU A 130 -1.27 -7.39 11.03
N ALA A 131 -0.27 -6.68 10.51
CA ALA A 131 -0.43 -5.89 9.29
C ALA A 131 -0.80 -6.75 8.06
N ARG A 132 -0.41 -8.03 8.03
CA ARG A 132 -0.71 -9.00 6.98
C ARG A 132 -1.99 -9.80 7.21
N GLU A 133 -2.59 -9.69 8.39
CA GLU A 133 -3.78 -10.47 8.72
C GLU A 133 -4.93 -10.19 7.74
N ALA A 134 -5.55 -11.26 7.25
CA ALA A 134 -6.77 -11.13 6.46
C ALA A 134 -7.93 -10.68 7.34
N LYS A 135 -8.67 -9.67 6.91
CA LYS A 135 -9.90 -9.22 7.57
C LYS A 135 -11.11 -9.65 6.75
N PHE A 136 -12.21 -9.94 7.44
CA PHE A 136 -13.37 -10.58 6.83
C PHE A 136 -14.65 -9.77 7.07
N ILE A 137 -15.52 -9.78 6.06
CA ILE A 137 -16.91 -9.35 6.17
C ILE A 137 -17.81 -10.51 5.80
N GLU A 138 -18.78 -10.78 6.67
CA GLU A 138 -19.84 -11.75 6.42
C GLU A 138 -21.07 -11.04 5.86
N THR A 139 -21.61 -11.53 4.78
CA THR A 139 -22.91 -11.13 4.24
C THR A 139 -23.85 -12.33 4.18
N SER A 140 -25.13 -12.09 3.92
CA SER A 140 -26.07 -13.19 3.70
C SER A 140 -25.77 -14.02 2.44
N LYS A 141 -24.94 -13.50 1.52
CA LYS A 141 -24.64 -14.14 0.24
C LYS A 141 -23.22 -14.70 0.15
N ALA A 142 -22.26 -14.08 0.85
CA ALA A 142 -20.84 -14.46 0.75
C ALA A 142 -20.03 -13.95 1.94
N ARG A 143 -18.88 -14.60 2.17
CA ARG A 143 -17.80 -14.09 2.99
C ARG A 143 -16.76 -13.41 2.09
N VAL A 144 -16.41 -12.18 2.42
CA VAL A 144 -15.36 -11.40 1.74
C VAL A 144 -14.13 -11.32 2.63
N ALA A 145 -12.96 -11.62 2.08
CA ALA A 145 -11.66 -11.43 2.73
C ALA A 145 -10.89 -10.29 2.07
N LEU A 146 -10.29 -9.42 2.87
CA LEU A 146 -9.33 -8.42 2.42
C LEU A 146 -7.95 -8.73 2.97
N ILE A 147 -6.98 -8.90 2.07
CA ILE A 147 -5.55 -8.86 2.34
C ILE A 147 -5.01 -7.61 1.65
N SER A 148 -4.37 -6.74 2.40
CA SER A 148 -3.88 -5.48 1.88
C SER A 148 -2.37 -5.38 2.04
N CYS A 149 -1.70 -4.83 1.02
CA CYS A 149 -0.26 -4.56 1.03
C CYS A 149 0.07 -3.38 0.13
N ALA A 150 1.23 -2.75 0.37
CA ALA A 150 1.74 -1.67 -0.46
C ALA A 150 3.15 -1.99 -0.98
N SER A 151 3.46 -1.52 -2.19
CA SER A 151 4.78 -1.67 -2.82
C SER A 151 5.62 -0.39 -2.75
N THR A 152 4.97 0.78 -2.67
CA THR A 152 5.64 2.08 -2.57
C THR A 152 5.30 2.74 -1.24
N PHE A 153 6.31 3.05 -0.45
CA PHE A 153 6.17 3.64 0.88
C PHE A 153 7.54 4.13 1.39
N PRO A 154 7.59 5.13 2.29
CA PRO A 154 8.80 5.44 3.03
C PRO A 154 9.24 4.25 3.90
N ASP A 155 10.54 3.96 3.96
CA ASP A 155 11.07 2.76 4.64
C ASP A 155 10.65 2.64 6.12
N HIS A 156 10.47 3.77 6.80
CA HIS A 156 10.01 3.80 8.20
C HIS A 156 8.56 3.35 8.39
N SER A 157 7.74 3.37 7.33
CA SER A 157 6.31 3.01 7.39
C SER A 157 6.05 1.51 7.45
N ARG A 158 7.04 0.69 7.18
CA ARG A 158 6.92 -0.75 7.04
C ARG A 158 6.89 -1.47 8.40
N ALA A 159 5.93 -2.36 8.59
CA ALA A 159 5.86 -3.23 9.75
C ALA A 159 7.05 -4.20 9.83
N GLY A 160 7.39 -4.61 11.04
CA GLY A 160 8.44 -5.60 11.31
C GLY A 160 8.01 -6.62 12.34
N THR A 161 8.52 -7.85 12.18
CA THR A 161 8.34 -8.97 13.10
C THR A 161 9.16 -8.77 14.38
N SER A 162 8.64 -9.20 15.52
CA SER A 162 9.43 -9.30 16.76
C SER A 162 10.51 -10.38 16.62
N ARG A 163 11.62 -10.17 17.32
CA ARG A 163 12.72 -11.14 17.44
C ARG A 163 13.09 -11.26 18.91
N GLY A 164 13.89 -12.26 19.26
CA GLY A 164 14.31 -12.46 20.64
C GLY A 164 15.05 -11.29 21.28
N ASP A 165 15.59 -10.39 20.46
CA ASP A 165 16.40 -9.23 20.85
C ASP A 165 15.68 -7.88 20.62
N THR A 166 14.49 -7.87 20.03
CA THR A 166 13.76 -6.62 19.72
C THR A 166 12.25 -6.86 19.59
N ASN A 167 11.48 -5.84 19.92
CA ASN A 167 10.04 -5.83 19.72
C ASN A 167 9.67 -5.75 18.23
N SER A 168 8.41 -6.07 17.91
CA SER A 168 7.83 -5.79 16.61
C SER A 168 7.86 -4.28 16.32
N ARG A 169 7.81 -3.93 15.05
CA ARG A 169 7.68 -2.55 14.61
C ARG A 169 6.30 -2.36 13.98
N PRO A 170 5.50 -1.41 14.50
CA PRO A 170 4.24 -1.02 13.90
C PRO A 170 4.42 -0.47 12.48
N GLY A 171 3.45 -0.70 11.62
CA GLY A 171 3.50 -0.19 10.25
C GLY A 171 2.57 -0.92 9.28
N LEU A 172 2.79 -0.66 8.00
CA LEU A 172 2.05 -1.30 6.90
C LEU A 172 2.61 -2.67 6.51
N SER A 173 1.76 -3.47 5.86
CA SER A 173 2.11 -4.73 5.19
C SER A 173 2.86 -4.44 3.88
N PRO A 174 4.16 -4.73 3.78
CA PRO A 174 4.92 -4.47 2.56
C PRO A 174 4.81 -5.61 1.56
N LEU A 175 4.74 -5.25 0.27
CA LEU A 175 5.10 -6.10 -0.86
C LEU A 175 6.28 -5.46 -1.57
N ARG A 176 7.48 -5.67 -1.08
CA ARG A 176 8.70 -5.05 -1.59
C ARG A 176 9.08 -5.56 -2.98
N PHE A 177 9.84 -4.77 -3.68
CA PHE A 177 10.45 -5.16 -4.95
C PHE A 177 11.86 -4.62 -5.06
N SER A 178 12.63 -5.18 -5.96
CA SER A 178 13.93 -4.66 -6.39
C SER A 178 13.87 -4.25 -7.85
N THR A 179 14.63 -3.23 -8.19
CA THR A 179 14.80 -2.77 -9.57
C THR A 179 16.22 -3.02 -10.02
N GLU A 180 16.36 -3.63 -11.17
CA GLU A 180 17.63 -3.89 -11.83
C GLU A 180 17.66 -3.15 -13.16
N PHE A 181 18.76 -2.46 -13.46
CA PHE A 181 18.96 -1.76 -14.72
C PHE A 181 19.82 -2.64 -15.62
N ILE A 182 19.24 -3.16 -16.68
CA ILE A 182 19.97 -3.88 -17.71
C ILE A 182 20.52 -2.83 -18.67
N VAL A 183 21.79 -2.91 -18.98
CA VAL A 183 22.48 -1.95 -19.84
C VAL A 183 23.41 -2.68 -20.81
N THR A 184 23.60 -2.13 -22.00
CA THR A 184 24.57 -2.67 -22.94
C THR A 184 25.98 -2.60 -22.35
N LYS A 185 26.89 -3.41 -22.87
CA LYS A 185 28.30 -3.46 -22.41
C LYS A 185 28.96 -2.09 -22.47
N GLU A 186 28.67 -1.27 -23.46
CA GLU A 186 29.20 0.07 -23.59
C GLU A 186 28.79 0.97 -22.40
N TYR A 187 27.48 1.00 -22.08
CA TYR A 187 26.98 1.76 -20.94
C TYR A 187 27.50 1.21 -19.62
N PHE A 188 27.63 -0.10 -19.49
CA PHE A 188 28.19 -0.73 -18.29
C PHE A 188 29.62 -0.26 -18.01
N GLU A 189 30.49 -0.25 -19.02
CA GLU A 189 31.86 0.25 -18.89
C GLU A 189 31.91 1.74 -18.54
N ASN A 190 30.99 2.55 -19.08
CA ASN A 190 30.88 3.96 -18.73
C ASN A 190 30.45 4.15 -17.26
N ILE A 191 29.46 3.37 -16.77
CA ILE A 191 29.03 3.39 -15.37
C ILE A 191 30.16 2.96 -14.44
N LYS A 192 30.94 1.95 -14.83
CA LYS A 192 32.10 1.47 -14.10
C LYS A 192 33.18 2.58 -13.96
N LYS A 193 33.46 3.30 -15.03
CA LYS A 193 34.35 4.48 -15.01
C LYS A 193 33.82 5.56 -14.09
N LEU A 194 32.54 5.92 -14.20
CA LEU A 194 31.93 6.93 -13.33
C LEU A 194 32.00 6.52 -11.85
N LYS A 195 31.71 5.25 -11.53
CA LYS A 195 31.85 4.77 -10.16
C LYS A 195 33.29 4.91 -9.67
N LYS A 196 34.28 4.56 -10.49
CA LYS A 196 35.71 4.70 -10.14
C LYS A 196 36.09 6.15 -9.89
N GLU A 197 35.57 7.11 -10.65
CA GLU A 197 35.86 8.54 -10.50
C GLU A 197 35.18 9.19 -9.30
N PHE A 198 33.90 8.88 -9.06
CA PHE A 198 33.09 9.57 -8.04
C PHE A 198 32.97 8.84 -6.70
N ASP A 199 33.24 7.54 -6.66
CA ASP A 199 33.06 6.71 -5.47
C ASP A 199 34.33 5.92 -5.11
N LEU A 200 35.48 6.60 -5.20
CA LEU A 200 36.82 6.01 -5.02
C LEU A 200 36.93 5.15 -3.75
N ASN A 201 36.33 5.58 -2.64
CA ASN A 201 36.39 4.87 -1.36
C ASN A 201 35.52 3.59 -1.31
N LYS A 202 34.63 3.42 -2.27
CA LYS A 202 33.72 2.27 -2.37
C LYS A 202 33.94 1.43 -3.62
N PHE A 203 34.85 1.87 -4.52
CA PHE A 203 35.23 1.11 -5.68
C PHE A 203 36.21 0.00 -5.23
N SER A 204 35.74 -1.24 -5.30
CA SER A 204 36.47 -2.41 -4.80
C SER A 204 37.15 -3.18 -5.93
N GLU A 205 38.07 -4.07 -5.58
CA GLU A 205 38.66 -5.04 -6.51
C GLU A 205 37.58 -5.92 -7.18
N LYS A 206 36.51 -6.22 -6.44
CA LYS A 206 35.30 -6.89 -6.99
C LYS A 206 34.67 -6.07 -8.11
N ASP A 207 34.52 -4.77 -7.94
CA ASP A 207 33.98 -3.89 -8.97
C ASP A 207 34.89 -3.80 -10.20
N GLU A 208 36.22 -3.75 -9.98
CA GLU A 208 37.19 -3.71 -11.06
C GLU A 208 37.13 -4.97 -11.91
N ASN A 209 36.98 -6.12 -11.28
CA ASN A 209 36.93 -7.43 -11.95
C ASN A 209 35.53 -7.84 -12.42
N SER A 210 34.48 -7.09 -12.07
CA SER A 210 33.15 -7.42 -12.51
C SER A 210 32.98 -7.16 -14.00
N LEU A 211 32.44 -8.17 -14.69
CA LEU A 211 32.15 -8.13 -16.13
C LEU A 211 30.65 -8.06 -16.44
N ILE A 212 29.81 -8.30 -15.42
CA ILE A 212 28.36 -8.50 -15.63
C ILE A 212 27.47 -7.69 -14.71
N GLU A 213 27.94 -7.27 -13.53
CA GLU A 213 27.10 -6.54 -12.57
C GLU A 213 27.91 -5.51 -11.76
N ILE A 214 27.28 -4.38 -11.43
CA ILE A 214 27.86 -3.35 -10.56
C ILE A 214 26.76 -2.59 -9.83
N ASN A 215 27.00 -2.24 -8.55
CA ASN A 215 26.17 -1.29 -7.84
C ASN A 215 26.82 0.09 -7.89
N PHE A 216 26.08 1.08 -8.37
CA PHE A 216 26.51 2.47 -8.39
C PHE A 216 25.37 3.39 -7.98
N SER A 217 25.65 4.29 -7.06
CA SER A 217 24.66 5.26 -6.52
C SER A 217 23.37 4.60 -6.03
N GLY A 218 23.48 3.44 -5.37
CA GLY A 218 22.36 2.68 -4.83
C GLY A 218 21.53 1.91 -5.87
N ARG A 219 21.94 1.87 -7.12
CA ARG A 219 21.28 1.15 -8.21
C ARG A 219 22.12 -0.03 -8.69
N ASN A 220 21.47 -1.14 -9.00
CA ASN A 220 22.13 -2.33 -9.56
C ASN A 220 22.05 -2.28 -11.08
N TYR A 221 23.20 -2.37 -11.72
CA TYR A 221 23.32 -2.43 -13.17
C TYR A 221 23.88 -3.79 -13.57
N ARG A 222 23.31 -4.38 -14.61
CA ARG A 222 23.75 -5.65 -15.19
C ARG A 222 23.87 -5.54 -16.70
N VAL A 223 24.86 -6.22 -17.25
CA VAL A 223 25.06 -6.28 -18.71
C VAL A 223 23.95 -7.10 -19.37
N GLY A 224 23.42 -6.58 -20.46
CA GLY A 224 22.47 -7.26 -21.34
C GLY A 224 22.58 -6.77 -22.77
N ASP A 225 21.74 -7.32 -23.63
CA ASP A 225 21.75 -6.98 -25.06
C ASP A 225 21.08 -5.63 -25.35
N ASN A 226 20.12 -5.23 -24.50
CA ASN A 226 19.36 -3.99 -24.63
C ASN A 226 19.33 -3.24 -23.30
N ASN A 227 19.02 -1.93 -23.37
CA ASN A 227 18.76 -1.13 -22.18
C ASN A 227 17.31 -1.33 -21.74
N GLU A 228 17.11 -1.85 -20.53
CA GLU A 228 15.78 -2.07 -19.96
C GLU A 228 15.80 -1.97 -18.44
N ILE A 229 14.62 -1.81 -17.83
CA ILE A 229 14.45 -1.80 -16.39
C ILE A 229 13.61 -3.01 -16.02
N ILE A 230 14.16 -3.88 -15.17
CA ILE A 230 13.45 -5.06 -14.67
C ILE A 230 13.12 -4.86 -13.20
N THR A 231 11.87 -5.08 -12.84
CA THR A 231 11.43 -5.13 -11.44
C THR A 231 11.10 -6.56 -11.05
N SER A 232 11.54 -6.95 -9.86
CA SER A 232 11.28 -8.29 -9.30
C SER A 232 10.72 -8.17 -7.90
N THR A 233 9.57 -8.82 -7.68
CA THR A 233 8.91 -8.86 -6.37
C THR A 233 9.78 -9.58 -5.34
N ASN A 234 9.80 -9.08 -4.11
CA ASN A 234 10.46 -9.74 -3.00
C ASN A 234 9.79 -11.08 -2.69
N GLN A 235 10.50 -12.18 -2.92
CA GLN A 235 9.95 -13.52 -2.83
C GLN A 235 9.55 -13.93 -1.41
N LYS A 236 10.18 -13.34 -0.38
CA LYS A 236 9.78 -13.59 1.00
C LYS A 236 8.42 -12.97 1.29
N ASP A 237 8.24 -11.70 0.91
CA ASP A 237 6.95 -11.01 1.09
C ASP A 237 5.82 -11.71 0.33
N LEU A 238 6.07 -12.09 -0.92
CA LEU A 238 5.10 -12.81 -1.75
C LEU A 238 4.68 -14.13 -1.13
N LYS A 239 5.65 -14.97 -0.71
CA LYS A 239 5.36 -16.28 -0.10
C LYS A 239 4.61 -16.15 1.24
N GLU A 240 4.89 -15.11 2.02
CA GLU A 240 4.18 -14.89 3.29
C GLU A 240 2.74 -14.45 3.04
N ILE A 241 2.49 -13.62 2.01
CA ILE A 241 1.12 -13.25 1.60
C ILE A 241 0.37 -14.45 1.03
N GLU A 242 1.00 -15.26 0.18
CA GLU A 242 0.40 -16.50 -0.35
C GLU A 242 -0.07 -17.48 0.74
N ARG A 243 0.64 -17.55 1.86
CA ARG A 243 0.25 -18.43 2.99
C ARG A 243 -1.02 -17.98 3.68
N ILE A 244 -1.39 -16.70 3.57
CA ILE A 244 -2.61 -16.17 4.18
C ILE A 244 -3.82 -16.48 3.30
N VAL A 245 -3.60 -16.58 1.97
CA VAL A 245 -4.66 -16.90 0.99
C VAL A 245 -5.05 -18.38 1.05
N LYS A 246 -4.15 -19.26 1.50
CA LYS A 246 -4.35 -20.71 1.61
C LYS A 246 -4.97 -21.11 2.93
#